data_9b9c65e0341ef11462f2fae400aa9e58
#
_entry.id   9b9c65e0341ef11462f2fae400aa9e58
#
_cell.length_a   1.000
_cell.length_b   1.000
_cell.length_c   1.000
_cell.angle_alpha   90.00
_cell.angle_beta   90.00
_cell.angle_gamma   90.00
#
_symmetry.space_group_name_H-M   'P 1'
#
loop_
_entity.id
_entity.type
_entity.pdbx_description
1 polymer ?
#
loop_
_entity_poly.entity_id
_entity_poly.type
_entity_poly.pdbx_seq_one_letter_code
_entity_poly.pdbx_strand_id
1 'polypeptide(L)'
;TADVPPGPARRAGVGIVTLAKFSGRPIVPFAVATSRFLTLDTWSRMTINLPFSKMVYVIGDPIWVPADASDEMLEECRRTVEAALNEVTHRAYRTVGGDIARVTPPGPKPRATEPAPVGFLLKTYQAGTNLVRFAAPFLLSVRSRQGKEDPARRGERYGEASLPRPEGPLVWFHAASVGETNAVLPVIERMLAERSDLSVLLTTGTLTSAALAKRRLPPRAHHQFVVLDVPKYVRAFLDHWKPDLGVFAESEIWPNLIIEASRSGVPLALVNARMSARSAKRWARFGSLARPLFSRFDMILAQSEPVGRLIGNLGARHVEVLGNLKVDAPPPLVDAAALENLTRALAGRPVFVAASTHDPEEEIVAKAHELVARRIPNVCTIVAPRHPDRGRAIADMLTARGLKVARRSLGELPDAATDVYVADTIGELGTLYALTKVAFVGGSLIARGGQNPIEAIGHGAAVLTGPHWTNFRDFYRALIRHKGVREVASPEELAQAVEALLTDDRALDDMRTGASSATASLAGALDRTVSALLGLVPAQTGVRRAS
;
A
#
# COMPACT_ATOMS: atom_id res chain seq x y z
N THR A 1 -1.05 31.50 -8.36
CA THR A 1 -2.42 30.99 -8.19
C THR A 1 -2.48 30.08 -6.98
N ALA A 2 -3.59 30.14 -6.22
CA ALA A 2 -3.78 29.29 -5.06
C ALA A 2 -4.23 27.86 -5.45
N ASP A 3 -4.62 27.65 -6.70
CA ASP A 3 -5.01 26.35 -7.23
C ASP A 3 -3.81 25.37 -7.28
N VAL A 4 -4.05 24.12 -6.91
CA VAL A 4 -3.03 23.07 -6.94
C VAL A 4 -3.15 22.26 -8.23
N PRO A 5 -2.20 22.38 -9.18
CA PRO A 5 -2.20 21.51 -10.36
C PRO A 5 -1.95 20.05 -9.97
N PRO A 6 -2.62 19.04 -10.57
CA PRO A 6 -3.59 19.11 -11.67
C PRO A 6 -5.07 19.21 -11.24
N GLY A 7 -5.39 19.86 -10.15
CA GLY A 7 -6.76 19.98 -9.66
C GLY A 7 -6.99 19.31 -8.30
N PRO A 8 -8.22 19.40 -7.73
CA PRO A 8 -9.42 20.00 -8.31
C PRO A 8 -9.34 21.53 -8.44
N ALA A 9 -10.03 22.05 -9.46
CA ALA A 9 -10.08 23.48 -9.70
C ALA A 9 -10.74 24.24 -8.54
N ARG A 10 -10.31 25.48 -8.32
CA ARG A 10 -10.82 26.37 -7.27
C ARG A 10 -10.69 25.84 -5.85
N ARG A 11 -9.76 24.92 -5.63
CA ARG A 11 -9.39 24.46 -4.29
C ARG A 11 -8.04 25.06 -3.90
N ALA A 12 -8.00 25.83 -2.83
CA ALA A 12 -6.76 26.41 -2.33
C ALA A 12 -5.84 25.32 -1.75
N GLY A 13 -4.55 25.41 -2.01
CA GLY A 13 -3.55 24.52 -1.41
C GLY A 13 -3.18 24.96 0.01
N VAL A 14 -2.83 24.00 0.88
CA VAL A 14 -2.37 24.27 2.25
C VAL A 14 -1.10 25.16 2.27
N GLY A 15 -0.28 25.11 1.23
CA GLY A 15 0.98 25.84 1.16
C GLY A 15 0.85 27.35 1.37
N ILE A 16 -0.25 27.99 0.90
CA ILE A 16 -0.44 29.44 1.05
C ILE A 16 -0.72 29.81 2.52
N VAL A 17 -1.53 29.02 3.24
CA VAL A 17 -1.82 29.28 4.66
C VAL A 17 -0.62 28.95 5.54
N THR A 18 0.17 27.93 5.17
CA THR A 18 1.43 27.59 5.83
C THR A 18 2.44 28.73 5.67
N LEU A 19 2.56 29.30 4.47
CA LEU A 19 3.41 30.46 4.23
C LEU A 19 2.96 31.68 5.04
N ALA A 20 1.66 31.94 5.11
CA ALA A 20 1.11 33.04 5.92
C ALA A 20 1.39 32.85 7.41
N LYS A 21 1.22 31.63 7.95
CA LYS A 21 1.57 31.28 9.33
C LYS A 21 3.03 31.61 9.65
N PHE A 22 3.98 31.20 8.81
CA PHE A 22 5.41 31.41 9.06
C PHE A 22 5.87 32.85 8.80
N SER A 23 5.24 33.56 7.85
CA SER A 23 5.62 34.95 7.52
C SER A 23 4.95 35.98 8.40
N GLY A 24 3.88 35.64 9.11
CA GLY A 24 3.06 36.58 9.86
C GLY A 24 2.35 37.63 8.98
N ARG A 25 2.24 37.37 7.66
CA ARG A 25 1.60 38.28 6.69
C ARG A 25 0.21 37.78 6.30
N PRO A 26 -0.77 38.67 6.07
CA PRO A 26 -2.10 38.27 5.65
C PRO A 26 -2.10 37.74 4.21
N ILE A 27 -3.07 36.89 3.91
CA ILE A 27 -3.43 36.48 2.55
C ILE A 27 -4.49 37.44 2.05
N VAL A 28 -4.22 38.17 0.94
CA VAL A 28 -5.19 39.06 0.31
C VAL A 28 -5.76 38.36 -0.93
N PRO A 29 -7.05 37.97 -0.93
CA PRO A 29 -7.70 37.39 -2.10
C PRO A 29 -7.81 38.46 -3.20
N PHE A 30 -7.48 38.08 -4.44
CA PHE A 30 -7.46 39.01 -5.56
C PHE A 30 -7.95 38.29 -6.83
N ALA A 31 -8.80 38.97 -7.62
CA ALA A 31 -9.27 38.47 -8.90
C ALA A 31 -9.29 39.57 -9.96
N VAL A 32 -9.03 39.17 -11.20
CA VAL A 32 -9.13 40.03 -12.40
C VAL A 32 -10.14 39.41 -13.36
N ALA A 33 -11.03 40.21 -13.90
CA ALA A 33 -11.92 39.77 -14.97
C ALA A 33 -12.00 40.80 -16.08
N THR A 34 -12.25 40.30 -17.30
CA THR A 34 -12.49 41.17 -18.48
C THR A 34 -13.84 40.86 -19.11
N SER A 35 -14.46 41.86 -19.74
CA SER A 35 -15.76 41.68 -20.39
C SER A 35 -15.72 40.79 -21.64
N ARG A 36 -14.54 40.61 -22.25
CA ARG A 36 -14.30 39.74 -23.40
C ARG A 36 -13.13 38.80 -23.11
N PHE A 37 -13.39 37.48 -23.14
CA PHE A 37 -12.40 36.47 -22.85
C PHE A 37 -12.69 35.17 -23.60
N LEU A 38 -11.66 34.38 -23.84
CA LEU A 38 -11.75 32.99 -24.31
C LEU A 38 -11.53 32.06 -23.11
N THR A 39 -12.39 31.07 -22.95
CA THR A 39 -12.22 30.03 -21.94
C THR A 39 -11.61 28.84 -22.58
N LEU A 40 -10.47 28.38 -22.09
CA LEU A 40 -9.84 27.15 -22.51
C LEU A 40 -10.53 25.94 -21.85
N ASP A 41 -10.65 24.84 -22.58
CA ASP A 41 -11.19 23.60 -22.04
C ASP A 41 -10.12 22.83 -21.23
N THR A 42 -9.61 23.50 -20.20
CA THR A 42 -8.65 22.98 -19.23
C THR A 42 -9.36 22.61 -17.94
N TRP A 43 -8.72 21.84 -17.07
CA TRP A 43 -9.26 21.46 -15.76
C TRP A 43 -9.64 22.66 -14.89
N SER A 44 -8.93 23.80 -15.03
CA SER A 44 -9.16 25.03 -14.28
C SER A 44 -10.06 26.02 -15.00
N ARG A 45 -10.52 25.74 -16.22
CA ARG A 45 -11.23 26.70 -17.09
C ARG A 45 -10.44 28.00 -17.25
N MET A 46 -9.13 27.91 -17.51
CA MET A 46 -8.28 29.09 -17.69
C MET A 46 -8.82 30.00 -18.76
N THR A 47 -8.81 31.30 -18.47
CA THR A 47 -9.31 32.35 -19.40
C THR A 47 -8.14 33.11 -20.01
N ILE A 48 -8.27 33.43 -21.29
CA ILE A 48 -7.40 34.36 -22.02
C ILE A 48 -8.18 35.66 -22.24
N ASN A 49 -7.71 36.75 -21.67
CA ASN A 49 -8.32 38.05 -21.81
C ASN A 49 -8.11 38.58 -23.23
N LEU A 50 -9.16 39.11 -23.86
CA LEU A 50 -9.09 39.66 -25.20
C LEU A 50 -8.84 41.17 -25.15
N PRO A 51 -8.16 41.76 -26.17
CA PRO A 51 -7.96 43.22 -26.26
C PRO A 51 -9.29 43.95 -26.43
N PHE A 52 -9.26 45.22 -26.13
CA PHE A 52 -10.42 46.13 -26.21
C PHE A 52 -11.60 45.67 -25.33
N SER A 53 -11.33 45.14 -24.16
CA SER A 53 -12.31 44.73 -23.17
C SER A 53 -12.25 45.62 -21.91
N LYS A 54 -13.39 45.78 -21.25
CA LYS A 54 -13.41 46.37 -19.90
C LYS A 54 -12.75 45.39 -18.94
N MET A 55 -11.88 45.90 -18.06
CA MET A 55 -11.18 45.11 -17.05
C MET A 55 -11.56 45.63 -15.67
N VAL A 56 -11.72 44.71 -14.74
CA VAL A 56 -11.96 45.01 -13.34
C VAL A 56 -11.02 44.21 -12.46
N TYR A 57 -10.55 44.83 -11.40
CA TYR A 57 -9.78 44.24 -10.32
C TYR A 57 -10.66 44.19 -9.08
N VAL A 58 -10.75 43.06 -8.44
CA VAL A 58 -11.48 42.90 -7.18
C VAL A 58 -10.51 42.35 -6.14
N ILE A 59 -10.40 43.10 -5.04
CA ILE A 59 -9.60 42.77 -3.88
C ILE A 59 -10.56 42.39 -2.75
N GLY A 60 -10.32 41.32 -2.06
CA GLY A 60 -11.04 40.88 -0.87
C GLY A 60 -10.33 41.31 0.41
N ASP A 61 -10.98 41.06 1.53
CA ASP A 61 -10.45 41.38 2.84
C ASP A 61 -9.22 40.53 3.18
N PRO A 62 -8.23 41.06 3.93
CA PRO A 62 -7.06 40.33 4.36
C PRO A 62 -7.42 39.19 5.31
N ILE A 63 -6.89 38.00 5.07
CA ILE A 63 -7.08 36.80 5.90
C ILE A 63 -5.79 36.56 6.67
N TRP A 64 -5.87 36.57 7.99
CA TRP A 64 -4.75 36.35 8.89
C TRP A 64 -4.73 34.91 9.37
N VAL A 65 -3.53 34.29 9.39
CA VAL A 65 -3.31 32.95 9.92
C VAL A 65 -2.49 33.07 11.22
N PRO A 66 -3.00 32.59 12.35
CA PRO A 66 -2.27 32.64 13.61
C PRO A 66 -0.93 31.88 13.52
N ALA A 67 0.11 32.42 14.20
CA ALA A 67 1.43 31.81 14.19
C ALA A 67 1.47 30.45 14.93
N ASP A 68 0.55 30.24 15.85
CA ASP A 68 0.36 29.02 16.64
C ASP A 68 -0.75 28.10 16.11
N ALA A 69 -1.29 28.38 14.90
CA ALA A 69 -2.39 27.61 14.32
C ALA A 69 -2.08 26.11 14.29
N SER A 70 -3.00 25.29 14.80
CA SER A 70 -2.97 23.81 14.65
C SER A 70 -3.24 23.39 13.20
N ASP A 71 -3.07 22.11 12.90
CA ASP A 71 -3.37 21.58 11.57
C ASP A 71 -4.86 21.73 11.20
N GLU A 72 -5.78 21.60 12.17
CA GLU A 72 -7.22 21.84 12.00
C GLU A 72 -7.50 23.31 11.70
N MET A 73 -6.86 24.24 12.42
CA MET A 73 -6.98 25.67 12.17
C MET A 73 -6.40 26.06 10.79
N LEU A 74 -5.30 25.44 10.37
CA LEU A 74 -4.75 25.64 9.02
C LEU A 74 -5.73 25.19 7.93
N GLU A 75 -6.43 24.06 8.14
CA GLU A 75 -7.45 23.60 7.20
C GLU A 75 -8.68 24.54 7.18
N GLU A 76 -9.08 25.08 8.31
CA GLU A 76 -10.16 26.09 8.39
C GLU A 76 -9.76 27.38 7.67
N CYS A 77 -8.56 27.89 7.93
CA CYS A 77 -8.00 29.05 7.21
C CYS A 77 -7.91 28.77 5.71
N ARG A 78 -7.51 27.56 5.29
CA ARG A 78 -7.48 27.16 3.88
C ARG A 78 -8.86 27.25 3.23
N ARG A 79 -9.91 26.77 3.90
CA ARG A 79 -11.31 26.87 3.42
C ARG A 79 -11.77 28.31 3.33
N THR A 80 -11.40 29.14 4.28
CA THR A 80 -11.71 30.59 4.28
C THR A 80 -11.06 31.28 3.08
N VAL A 81 -9.78 30.99 2.82
CA VAL A 81 -9.06 31.50 1.62
C VAL A 81 -9.73 31.04 0.33
N GLU A 82 -10.12 29.77 0.26
CA GLU A 82 -10.82 29.19 -0.89
C GLU A 82 -12.17 29.88 -1.17
N ALA A 83 -12.97 30.07 -0.13
CA ALA A 83 -14.26 30.80 -0.23
C ALA A 83 -14.09 32.25 -0.69
N ALA A 84 -13.14 32.95 -0.10
CA ALA A 84 -12.86 34.34 -0.44
C ALA A 84 -12.35 34.52 -1.88
N LEU A 85 -11.45 33.62 -2.36
CA LEU A 85 -10.99 33.63 -3.75
C LEU A 85 -12.12 33.37 -4.75
N ASN A 86 -13.03 32.46 -4.42
CA ASN A 86 -14.19 32.19 -5.26
C ASN A 86 -15.14 33.38 -5.28
N GLU A 87 -15.38 34.03 -4.14
CA GLU A 87 -16.23 35.22 -4.03
C GLU A 87 -15.69 36.36 -4.86
N VAL A 88 -14.41 36.76 -4.67
CA VAL A 88 -13.82 37.88 -5.45
C VAL A 88 -13.81 37.59 -6.94
N THR A 89 -13.62 36.31 -7.34
CA THR A 89 -13.70 35.88 -8.74
C THR A 89 -15.12 36.08 -9.29
N HIS A 90 -16.14 35.60 -8.58
CA HIS A 90 -17.54 35.77 -8.97
C HIS A 90 -17.94 37.25 -9.04
N ARG A 91 -17.49 38.07 -8.09
CA ARG A 91 -17.74 39.51 -8.07
C ARG A 91 -17.08 40.20 -9.27
N ALA A 92 -15.84 39.83 -9.60
CA ALA A 92 -15.13 40.40 -10.75
C ALA A 92 -15.86 40.14 -12.08
N TYR A 93 -16.25 38.89 -12.36
CA TYR A 93 -16.97 38.55 -13.59
C TYR A 93 -18.37 39.16 -13.66
N ARG A 94 -19.12 39.25 -12.55
CA ARG A 94 -20.40 39.93 -12.49
C ARG A 94 -20.26 41.42 -12.81
N THR A 95 -19.23 42.07 -12.30
CA THR A 95 -19.01 43.53 -12.50
C THR A 95 -18.72 43.85 -13.97
N VAL A 96 -18.06 43.00 -14.72
CA VAL A 96 -17.81 43.21 -16.16
C VAL A 96 -18.92 42.65 -17.07
N GLY A 97 -20.01 42.13 -16.50
CA GLY A 97 -21.11 41.52 -17.26
C GLY A 97 -20.74 40.18 -17.90
N GLY A 98 -19.71 39.50 -17.36
CA GLY A 98 -19.25 38.20 -17.85
C GLY A 98 -20.11 37.04 -17.32
N ASP A 99 -20.32 36.04 -18.15
CA ASP A 99 -21.02 34.82 -17.76
C ASP A 99 -20.13 33.95 -16.87
N ILE A 100 -20.50 33.84 -15.60
CA ILE A 100 -19.81 33.05 -14.59
C ILE A 100 -19.81 31.53 -14.96
N ALA A 101 -20.85 31.02 -15.61
CA ALA A 101 -20.93 29.63 -15.99
C ALA A 101 -19.81 29.22 -16.95
N ARG A 102 -19.35 30.12 -17.80
CA ARG A 102 -18.24 29.88 -18.73
C ARG A 102 -16.89 29.71 -18.05
N VAL A 103 -16.69 30.35 -16.91
CA VAL A 103 -15.41 30.35 -16.15
C VAL A 103 -15.48 29.45 -14.92
N THR A 104 -16.66 28.98 -14.55
CA THR A 104 -16.81 28.02 -13.48
C THR A 104 -16.40 26.65 -14.00
N PRO A 105 -15.38 26.02 -13.44
CA PRO A 105 -15.05 24.64 -13.79
C PRO A 105 -16.29 23.77 -13.61
N PRO A 106 -16.53 22.82 -14.52
CA PRO A 106 -17.61 21.86 -14.28
C PRO A 106 -17.35 21.20 -12.92
N GLY A 107 -18.36 21.20 -12.08
CA GLY A 107 -18.31 20.44 -10.83
C GLY A 107 -17.90 19.01 -11.10
N PRO A 108 -17.45 18.27 -10.08
CA PRO A 108 -17.19 16.85 -10.27
C PRO A 108 -18.43 16.26 -10.95
N LYS A 109 -18.21 15.64 -12.12
CA LYS A 109 -19.30 14.98 -12.85
C LYS A 109 -20.04 14.10 -11.85
N PRO A 110 -21.39 14.13 -11.79
CA PRO A 110 -22.14 13.21 -10.94
C PRO A 110 -21.57 11.82 -11.18
N ARG A 111 -21.08 11.18 -10.12
CA ARG A 111 -20.55 9.82 -10.24
C ARG A 111 -21.67 8.96 -10.78
N ALA A 112 -21.45 8.29 -11.89
CA ALA A 112 -22.44 7.41 -12.47
C ALA A 112 -22.86 6.42 -11.38
N THR A 113 -24.15 6.33 -11.12
CA THR A 113 -24.71 5.37 -10.14
C THR A 113 -24.54 3.93 -10.60
N GLU A 114 -24.46 3.73 -11.92
CA GLU A 114 -24.28 2.42 -12.54
C GLU A 114 -22.86 2.22 -13.06
N PRO A 115 -22.35 0.96 -13.05
CA PRO A 115 -21.05 0.65 -13.63
C PRO A 115 -21.06 0.88 -15.15
N ALA A 116 -19.93 1.35 -15.68
CA ALA A 116 -19.80 1.55 -17.13
C ALA A 116 -19.96 0.22 -17.89
N PRO A 117 -20.59 0.24 -19.08
CA PRO A 117 -20.83 -0.96 -19.87
C PRO A 117 -19.53 -1.64 -20.30
N VAL A 118 -19.58 -2.97 -20.43
CA VAL A 118 -18.45 -3.77 -20.92
C VAL A 118 -18.24 -3.50 -22.41
N GLY A 119 -17.14 -2.81 -22.72
CA GLY A 119 -16.77 -2.46 -24.10
C GLY A 119 -16.20 -3.64 -24.91
N PHE A 120 -15.95 -3.39 -26.20
CA PHE A 120 -15.46 -4.40 -27.15
C PHE A 120 -14.18 -5.11 -26.67
N LEU A 121 -13.19 -4.38 -26.18
CA LEU A 121 -11.92 -4.97 -25.72
C LEU A 121 -12.10 -5.94 -24.55
N LEU A 122 -12.99 -5.64 -23.59
CA LEU A 122 -13.29 -6.57 -22.50
C LEU A 122 -14.07 -7.79 -22.97
N LYS A 123 -14.99 -7.62 -23.93
CA LYS A 123 -15.69 -8.76 -24.57
C LYS A 123 -14.70 -9.67 -25.30
N THR A 124 -13.72 -9.10 -26.02
CA THR A 124 -12.64 -9.85 -26.67
C THR A 124 -11.77 -10.58 -25.65
N TYR A 125 -11.43 -9.92 -24.55
CA TYR A 125 -10.71 -10.56 -23.43
C TYR A 125 -11.51 -11.75 -22.86
N GLN A 126 -12.81 -11.57 -22.61
CA GLN A 126 -13.69 -12.66 -22.12
C GLN A 126 -13.75 -13.83 -23.11
N ALA A 127 -13.87 -13.54 -24.40
CA ALA A 127 -13.86 -14.57 -25.45
C ALA A 127 -12.51 -15.31 -25.51
N GLY A 128 -11.39 -14.56 -25.48
CA GLY A 128 -10.04 -15.11 -25.50
C GLY A 128 -9.75 -15.99 -24.27
N THR A 129 -10.07 -15.49 -23.08
CA THR A 129 -9.88 -16.28 -21.85
C THR A 129 -10.79 -17.51 -21.79
N ASN A 130 -11.97 -17.44 -22.41
CA ASN A 130 -12.84 -18.61 -22.54
C ASN A 130 -12.22 -19.72 -23.42
N LEU A 131 -11.37 -19.36 -24.39
CA LEU A 131 -10.59 -20.33 -25.16
C LEU A 131 -9.44 -20.93 -24.33
N VAL A 132 -8.85 -20.16 -23.42
CA VAL A 132 -7.77 -20.63 -22.52
C VAL A 132 -8.22 -21.84 -21.67
N ARG A 133 -9.52 -22.02 -21.43
CA ARG A 133 -10.05 -23.18 -20.70
C ARG A 133 -9.56 -24.53 -21.27
N PHE A 134 -9.35 -24.61 -22.57
CA PHE A 134 -8.88 -25.84 -23.21
C PHE A 134 -7.39 -26.11 -22.94
N ALA A 135 -6.58 -25.07 -22.76
CA ALA A 135 -5.17 -25.16 -22.42
C ALA A 135 -4.92 -25.21 -20.89
N ALA A 136 -5.91 -24.83 -20.08
CA ALA A 136 -5.78 -24.76 -18.64
C ALA A 136 -5.30 -26.07 -17.98
N PRO A 137 -5.79 -27.28 -18.35
CA PRO A 137 -5.31 -28.52 -17.79
C PRO A 137 -3.81 -28.76 -18.04
N PHE A 138 -3.35 -28.43 -19.25
CA PHE A 138 -1.94 -28.56 -19.60
C PHE A 138 -1.09 -27.55 -18.82
N LEU A 139 -1.49 -26.29 -18.78
CA LEU A 139 -0.78 -25.24 -18.03
C LEU A 139 -0.64 -25.59 -16.54
N LEU A 140 -1.73 -26.03 -15.90
CA LEU A 140 -1.70 -26.44 -14.49
C LEU A 140 -0.86 -27.72 -14.27
N SER A 141 -0.80 -28.63 -15.25
CA SER A 141 0.07 -29.81 -15.17
C SER A 141 1.55 -29.41 -15.21
N VAL A 142 1.94 -28.49 -16.08
CA VAL A 142 3.30 -27.95 -16.13
C VAL A 142 3.64 -27.25 -14.81
N ARG A 143 2.75 -26.43 -14.28
CA ARG A 143 2.94 -25.74 -12.98
C ARG A 143 3.05 -26.71 -11.81
N SER A 144 2.25 -27.79 -11.81
CA SER A 144 2.34 -28.87 -10.79
C SER A 144 3.69 -29.57 -10.82
N ARG A 145 4.21 -29.88 -12.03
CA ARG A 145 5.57 -30.47 -12.19
C ARG A 145 6.67 -29.53 -11.68
N GLN A 146 6.44 -28.23 -11.71
CA GLN A 146 7.36 -27.22 -11.17
C GLN A 146 7.18 -26.98 -9.64
N GLY A 147 6.32 -27.73 -8.97
CA GLY A 147 6.03 -27.53 -7.55
C GLY A 147 5.30 -26.23 -7.22
N LYS A 148 4.57 -25.63 -8.20
CA LYS A 148 3.87 -24.35 -8.05
C LYS A 148 2.36 -24.48 -7.86
N GLU A 149 1.81 -25.70 -7.91
CA GLU A 149 0.39 -26.01 -7.72
C GLU A 149 0.22 -27.24 -6.83
N ASP A 150 -0.88 -27.28 -6.08
CA ASP A 150 -1.31 -28.43 -5.30
C ASP A 150 -2.18 -29.36 -6.17
N PRO A 151 -1.70 -30.58 -6.52
CA PRO A 151 -2.45 -31.50 -7.36
C PRO A 151 -3.80 -31.93 -6.74
N ALA A 152 -3.88 -32.04 -5.41
CA ALA A 152 -5.08 -32.47 -4.70
C ALA A 152 -6.18 -31.39 -4.71
N ARG A 153 -5.80 -30.12 -4.83
CA ARG A 153 -6.70 -28.97 -4.82
C ARG A 153 -6.87 -28.31 -6.20
N ARG A 154 -6.49 -29.01 -7.25
CA ARG A 154 -6.51 -28.49 -8.63
C ARG A 154 -7.90 -28.12 -9.12
N GLY A 155 -8.95 -28.83 -8.66
CA GLY A 155 -10.35 -28.53 -8.97
C GLY A 155 -10.75 -27.11 -8.62
N GLU A 156 -10.18 -26.55 -7.54
CA GLU A 156 -10.47 -25.17 -7.11
C GLU A 156 -10.12 -24.14 -8.18
N ARG A 157 -9.06 -24.39 -9.00
CA ARG A 157 -8.68 -23.54 -10.13
C ARG A 157 -9.73 -23.52 -11.25
N TYR A 158 -10.58 -24.51 -11.31
CA TYR A 158 -11.70 -24.63 -12.27
C TYR A 158 -13.04 -24.16 -11.69
N GLY A 159 -13.04 -23.62 -10.47
CA GLY A 159 -14.24 -23.17 -9.79
C GLY A 159 -14.97 -24.26 -9.00
N GLU A 160 -14.39 -25.46 -8.90
CA GLU A 160 -14.91 -26.54 -8.07
C GLU A 160 -14.54 -26.26 -6.60
N ALA A 161 -15.53 -26.14 -5.74
CA ALA A 161 -15.27 -25.89 -4.32
C ALA A 161 -14.87 -27.19 -3.62
N SER A 162 -13.88 -27.11 -2.74
CA SER A 162 -13.46 -28.23 -1.89
C SER A 162 -14.20 -28.30 -0.55
N LEU A 163 -15.01 -27.27 -0.25
CA LEU A 163 -15.76 -27.13 1.00
C LEU A 163 -17.21 -26.73 0.69
N PRO A 164 -18.17 -27.12 1.54
CA PRO A 164 -19.53 -26.60 1.46
C PRO A 164 -19.56 -25.12 1.79
N ARG A 165 -20.53 -24.39 1.21
CA ARG A 165 -20.80 -23.00 1.59
C ARG A 165 -21.28 -22.96 3.04
N PRO A 166 -20.68 -22.13 3.90
CA PRO A 166 -21.18 -21.93 5.26
C PRO A 166 -22.56 -21.23 5.24
N GLU A 167 -23.33 -21.42 6.29
CA GLU A 167 -24.57 -20.68 6.51
C GLU A 167 -24.30 -19.21 6.86
N GLY A 168 -25.29 -18.36 6.64
CA GLY A 168 -25.23 -16.93 6.93
C GLY A 168 -24.46 -16.10 5.88
N PRO A 169 -24.16 -14.84 6.22
CA PRO A 169 -23.43 -13.92 5.35
C PRO A 169 -21.99 -14.38 5.11
N LEU A 170 -21.54 -14.31 3.87
CA LEU A 170 -20.20 -14.72 3.45
C LEU A 170 -19.46 -13.56 2.79
N VAL A 171 -18.34 -13.14 3.36
CA VAL A 171 -17.44 -12.17 2.73
C VAL A 171 -16.29 -12.91 2.06
N TRP A 172 -16.14 -12.66 0.76
CA TRP A 172 -15.05 -13.21 -0.03
C TRP A 172 -13.89 -12.22 -0.12
N PHE A 173 -12.73 -12.59 0.42
CA PHE A 173 -11.46 -11.87 0.25
C PHE A 173 -10.63 -12.52 -0.84
N HIS A 174 -10.03 -11.69 -1.70
CA HIS A 174 -9.03 -12.13 -2.68
C HIS A 174 -7.71 -11.42 -2.45
N ALA A 175 -6.66 -12.22 -2.15
CA ALA A 175 -5.29 -11.76 -1.92
C ALA A 175 -4.32 -12.76 -2.58
N ALA A 176 -3.72 -12.40 -3.71
CA ALA A 176 -2.95 -13.35 -4.53
C ALA A 176 -1.62 -13.77 -3.89
N SER A 177 -0.96 -12.88 -3.16
CA SER A 177 0.39 -13.06 -2.61
C SER A 177 0.42 -13.13 -1.07
N VAL A 178 1.55 -13.58 -0.52
CA VAL A 178 1.80 -13.59 0.94
C VAL A 178 1.69 -12.19 1.54
N GLY A 179 2.20 -11.16 0.84
CA GLY A 179 2.16 -9.78 1.33
C GLY A 179 0.74 -9.21 1.41
N GLU A 180 -0.11 -9.52 0.43
CA GLU A 180 -1.52 -9.14 0.42
C GLU A 180 -2.32 -9.92 1.46
N THR A 181 -2.04 -11.23 1.58
CA THR A 181 -2.64 -12.09 2.60
C THR A 181 -2.37 -11.53 4.00
N ASN A 182 -1.12 -11.19 4.31
CA ASN A 182 -0.77 -10.56 5.59
C ASN A 182 -1.47 -9.22 5.82
N ALA A 183 -1.72 -8.44 4.77
CA ALA A 183 -2.41 -7.16 4.89
C ALA A 183 -3.91 -7.31 5.20
N VAL A 184 -4.58 -8.37 4.69
CA VAL A 184 -6.01 -8.56 4.89
C VAL A 184 -6.36 -9.44 6.09
N LEU A 185 -5.43 -10.25 6.61
CA LEU A 185 -5.68 -11.11 7.77
C LEU A 185 -6.20 -10.35 9.00
N PRO A 186 -5.60 -9.22 9.42
CA PRO A 186 -6.13 -8.43 10.53
C PRO A 186 -7.55 -7.89 10.28
N VAL A 187 -7.87 -7.55 9.02
CA VAL A 187 -9.23 -7.12 8.64
C VAL A 187 -10.21 -8.27 8.81
N ILE A 188 -9.85 -9.48 8.35
CA ILE A 188 -10.66 -10.69 8.49
C ILE A 188 -10.89 -11.02 9.98
N GLU A 189 -9.83 -11.03 10.78
CA GLU A 189 -9.88 -11.30 12.22
C GLU A 189 -10.83 -10.32 12.91
N ARG A 190 -10.70 -9.02 12.62
CA ARG A 190 -11.51 -7.97 13.25
C ARG A 190 -12.98 -8.03 12.81
N MET A 191 -13.28 -8.23 11.52
CA MET A 191 -14.66 -8.40 11.04
C MET A 191 -15.34 -9.60 11.68
N LEU A 192 -14.65 -10.73 11.82
CA LEU A 192 -15.18 -11.92 12.48
C LEU A 192 -15.36 -11.75 14.00
N ALA A 193 -14.55 -10.90 14.64
CA ALA A 193 -14.74 -10.53 16.04
C ALA A 193 -15.96 -9.63 16.25
N GLU A 194 -16.22 -8.70 15.35
CA GLU A 194 -17.33 -7.75 15.44
C GLU A 194 -18.68 -8.36 15.00
N ARG A 195 -18.67 -9.38 14.11
CA ARG A 195 -19.87 -10.03 13.56
C ARG A 195 -19.79 -11.54 13.75
N SER A 196 -20.55 -12.05 14.73
CA SER A 196 -20.56 -13.49 15.09
C SER A 196 -21.28 -14.38 14.05
N ASP A 197 -22.16 -13.81 13.25
CA ASP A 197 -22.92 -14.47 12.16
C ASP A 197 -22.14 -14.55 10.84
N LEU A 198 -20.99 -13.85 10.74
CA LEU A 198 -20.22 -13.73 9.52
C LEU A 198 -19.30 -14.94 9.32
N SER A 199 -19.20 -15.40 8.07
CA SER A 199 -18.15 -16.29 7.59
C SER A 199 -17.29 -15.60 6.53
N VAL A 200 -16.05 -16.04 6.40
CA VAL A 200 -15.10 -15.49 5.42
C VAL A 200 -14.56 -16.59 4.52
N LEU A 201 -14.48 -16.30 3.22
CA LEU A 201 -13.71 -17.08 2.25
C LEU A 201 -12.49 -16.27 1.82
N LEU A 202 -11.30 -16.76 2.06
CA LEU A 202 -10.06 -16.18 1.52
C LEU A 202 -9.59 -16.97 0.30
N THR A 203 -9.43 -16.32 -0.84
CA THR A 203 -8.82 -16.93 -2.03
C THR A 203 -7.41 -16.40 -2.25
N THR A 204 -6.45 -17.33 -2.51
CA THR A 204 -5.04 -16.96 -2.77
C THR A 204 -4.50 -17.58 -4.05
N GLY A 205 -3.40 -17.00 -4.57
CA GLY A 205 -2.79 -17.41 -5.85
C GLY A 205 -1.66 -18.44 -5.73
N THR A 206 -0.98 -18.55 -4.57
CA THR A 206 0.27 -19.33 -4.42
C THR A 206 0.21 -20.34 -3.28
N LEU A 207 1.06 -21.39 -3.36
CA LEU A 207 1.20 -22.39 -2.29
C LEU A 207 1.66 -21.76 -0.97
N THR A 208 2.55 -20.80 -1.02
CA THR A 208 3.05 -20.09 0.17
C THR A 208 1.96 -19.29 0.86
N SER A 209 1.10 -18.61 0.08
CA SER A 209 -0.06 -17.88 0.63
C SER A 209 -1.10 -18.85 1.21
N ALA A 210 -1.32 -20.00 0.56
CA ALA A 210 -2.21 -21.05 1.07
C ALA A 210 -1.69 -21.64 2.38
N ALA A 211 -0.38 -21.90 2.49
CA ALA A 211 0.24 -22.38 3.72
C ALA A 211 0.13 -21.33 4.86
N LEU A 212 0.27 -20.05 4.54
CA LEU A 212 0.06 -18.96 5.49
C LEU A 212 -1.41 -18.93 5.96
N ALA A 213 -2.35 -19.00 5.03
CA ALA A 213 -3.79 -19.03 5.33
C ALA A 213 -4.14 -20.21 6.24
N LYS A 214 -3.64 -21.40 5.93
CA LYS A 214 -3.85 -22.62 6.76
C LYS A 214 -3.40 -22.45 8.22
N ARG A 215 -2.31 -21.68 8.45
CA ARG A 215 -1.76 -21.45 9.80
C ARG A 215 -2.43 -20.34 10.55
N ARG A 216 -2.97 -19.33 9.85
CA ARG A 216 -3.38 -18.06 10.45
C ARG A 216 -4.86 -17.72 10.36
N LEU A 217 -5.63 -18.41 9.51
CA LEU A 217 -7.06 -18.11 9.42
C LEU A 217 -7.76 -18.49 10.73
N PRO A 218 -8.59 -17.57 11.26
CA PRO A 218 -9.38 -17.86 12.45
C PRO A 218 -10.53 -18.83 12.13
N PRO A 219 -11.19 -19.40 13.16
CA PRO A 219 -12.46 -20.14 12.97
C PRO A 219 -13.45 -19.31 12.16
N ARG A 220 -14.30 -19.95 11.36
CA ARG A 220 -15.25 -19.35 10.40
C ARG A 220 -14.60 -18.65 9.18
N ALA A 221 -13.28 -18.73 9.03
CA ALA A 221 -12.60 -18.33 7.81
C ALA A 221 -12.10 -19.58 7.06
N HIS A 222 -12.40 -19.65 5.79
CA HIS A 222 -12.10 -20.76 4.89
C HIS A 222 -11.11 -20.30 3.82
N HIS A 223 -10.33 -21.24 3.28
CA HIS A 223 -9.37 -20.94 2.23
C HIS A 223 -9.62 -21.81 0.99
N GLN A 224 -9.61 -21.15 -0.17
CA GLN A 224 -9.60 -21.78 -1.48
C GLN A 224 -8.54 -21.12 -2.38
N PHE A 225 -7.95 -21.89 -3.32
CA PHE A 225 -7.17 -21.26 -4.37
C PHE A 225 -8.07 -20.46 -5.31
N VAL A 226 -7.59 -19.28 -5.74
CA VAL A 226 -8.32 -18.46 -6.70
C VAL A 226 -8.53 -19.23 -8.01
N VAL A 227 -9.70 -19.10 -8.57
CA VAL A 227 -10.04 -19.66 -9.87
C VAL A 227 -9.22 -19.00 -10.98
N LEU A 228 -8.95 -19.70 -12.07
CA LEU A 228 -8.43 -19.07 -13.29
C LEU A 228 -9.44 -18.05 -13.80
N ASP A 229 -8.95 -16.89 -14.27
CA ASP A 229 -9.79 -15.77 -14.73
C ASP A 229 -10.50 -16.10 -16.07
N VAL A 230 -11.26 -17.18 -16.06
CA VAL A 230 -12.08 -17.70 -17.18
C VAL A 230 -13.55 -17.57 -16.81
N PRO A 231 -14.40 -16.94 -17.63
CA PRO A 231 -15.80 -16.67 -17.29
C PRO A 231 -16.57 -17.88 -16.77
N LYS A 232 -16.37 -19.07 -17.35
CA LYS A 232 -17.04 -20.31 -16.93
C LYS A 232 -16.64 -20.71 -15.51
N TYR A 233 -15.35 -20.64 -15.17
CA TYR A 233 -14.85 -21.04 -13.88
C TYR A 233 -15.23 -20.04 -12.78
N VAL A 234 -15.19 -18.75 -13.13
CA VAL A 234 -15.62 -17.68 -12.21
C VAL A 234 -17.10 -17.83 -11.87
N ARG A 235 -17.96 -18.12 -12.87
CA ARG A 235 -19.39 -18.35 -12.60
C ARG A 235 -19.61 -19.57 -11.71
N ALA A 236 -18.95 -20.70 -11.99
CA ALA A 236 -19.04 -21.89 -11.14
C ALA A 236 -18.66 -21.60 -9.67
N PHE A 237 -17.59 -20.83 -9.48
CA PHE A 237 -17.16 -20.35 -8.15
C PHE A 237 -18.24 -19.49 -7.48
N LEU A 238 -18.78 -18.50 -8.19
CA LEU A 238 -19.80 -17.59 -7.66
C LEU A 238 -21.13 -18.32 -7.38
N ASP A 239 -21.52 -19.26 -8.22
CA ASP A 239 -22.75 -20.05 -8.06
C ASP A 239 -22.70 -20.95 -6.81
N HIS A 240 -21.49 -21.45 -6.45
CA HIS A 240 -21.29 -22.23 -5.23
C HIS A 240 -21.23 -21.36 -4.00
N TRP A 241 -20.32 -20.35 -3.99
CA TRP A 241 -20.03 -19.58 -2.79
C TRP A 241 -21.06 -18.48 -2.50
N LYS A 242 -21.69 -17.90 -3.52
CA LYS A 242 -22.67 -16.80 -3.42
C LYS A 242 -22.28 -15.78 -2.35
N PRO A 243 -21.12 -15.10 -2.51
CA PRO A 243 -20.66 -14.16 -1.50
C PRO A 243 -21.57 -12.93 -1.44
N ASP A 244 -21.77 -12.41 -0.23
CA ASP A 244 -22.54 -11.19 0.02
C ASP A 244 -21.71 -9.92 -0.15
N LEU A 245 -20.36 -10.05 -0.17
CA LEU A 245 -19.40 -8.99 -0.45
C LEU A 245 -18.11 -9.62 -1.02
N GLY A 246 -17.57 -9.03 -2.09
CA GLY A 246 -16.26 -9.38 -2.64
C GLY A 246 -15.23 -8.29 -2.33
N VAL A 247 -14.13 -8.65 -1.66
CA VAL A 247 -13.07 -7.74 -1.23
C VAL A 247 -11.76 -8.13 -1.91
N PHE A 248 -11.22 -7.25 -2.74
CA PHE A 248 -9.95 -7.43 -3.44
C PHE A 248 -8.83 -6.64 -2.76
N ALA A 249 -7.63 -7.19 -2.71
CA ALA A 249 -6.49 -6.55 -2.05
C ALA A 249 -5.58 -5.79 -3.03
N GLU A 250 -5.08 -4.66 -2.63
CA GLU A 250 -4.02 -3.85 -3.26
C GLU A 250 -4.24 -3.53 -4.75
N SER A 251 -3.74 -4.34 -5.65
CA SER A 251 -3.81 -4.11 -7.11
C SER A 251 -4.38 -5.30 -7.88
N GLU A 252 -5.13 -6.15 -7.21
CA GLU A 252 -5.73 -7.36 -7.78
C GLU A 252 -6.94 -7.02 -8.66
N ILE A 253 -6.67 -6.67 -9.92
CA ILE A 253 -7.67 -6.29 -10.92
C ILE A 253 -7.79 -7.42 -11.96
N TRP A 254 -8.65 -8.37 -11.67
CA TRP A 254 -8.95 -9.54 -12.52
C TRP A 254 -10.24 -9.31 -13.29
N PRO A 255 -10.19 -9.11 -14.63
CA PRO A 255 -11.36 -8.62 -15.36
C PRO A 255 -12.59 -9.51 -15.27
N ASN A 256 -12.45 -10.84 -15.41
CA ASN A 256 -13.62 -11.72 -15.37
C ASN A 256 -14.14 -11.90 -13.95
N LEU A 257 -13.26 -11.98 -12.93
CA LEU A 257 -13.68 -12.01 -11.52
C LEU A 257 -14.54 -10.80 -11.18
N ILE A 258 -14.08 -9.60 -11.55
CA ILE A 258 -14.78 -8.35 -11.28
C ILE A 258 -16.09 -8.26 -12.07
N ILE A 259 -16.07 -8.59 -13.36
CA ILE A 259 -17.24 -8.48 -14.23
C ILE A 259 -18.32 -9.47 -13.82
N GLU A 260 -17.97 -10.74 -13.63
CA GLU A 260 -18.95 -11.78 -13.31
C GLU A 260 -19.51 -11.60 -11.87
N ALA A 261 -18.67 -11.24 -10.89
CA ALA A 261 -19.15 -10.92 -9.54
C ALA A 261 -20.13 -9.73 -9.53
N SER A 262 -19.77 -8.64 -10.22
CA SER A 262 -20.67 -7.49 -10.37
C SER A 262 -21.98 -7.85 -11.10
N ARG A 263 -21.94 -8.74 -12.11
CA ARG A 263 -23.15 -9.23 -12.80
C ARG A 263 -24.04 -10.10 -11.92
N SER A 264 -23.42 -10.84 -11.01
CA SER A 264 -24.17 -11.65 -10.02
C SER A 264 -24.72 -10.81 -8.86
N GLY A 265 -24.59 -9.48 -8.91
CA GLY A 265 -25.08 -8.57 -7.89
C GLY A 265 -24.25 -8.52 -6.62
N VAL A 266 -23.05 -9.10 -6.63
CA VAL A 266 -22.12 -9.06 -5.47
C VAL A 266 -21.51 -7.67 -5.37
N PRO A 267 -21.69 -6.94 -4.25
CA PRO A 267 -20.97 -5.69 -3.99
C PRO A 267 -19.46 -5.93 -3.97
N LEU A 268 -18.67 -5.00 -4.53
CA LEU A 268 -17.23 -5.15 -4.63
C LEU A 268 -16.50 -4.02 -3.92
N ALA A 269 -15.50 -4.37 -3.11
CA ALA A 269 -14.58 -3.43 -2.49
C ALA A 269 -13.13 -3.74 -2.91
N LEU A 270 -12.31 -2.69 -3.08
CA LEU A 270 -10.86 -2.81 -3.24
C LEU A 270 -10.21 -2.17 -2.01
N VAL A 271 -9.54 -2.97 -1.19
CA VAL A 271 -8.93 -2.53 0.07
C VAL A 271 -7.42 -2.37 -0.07
N ASN A 272 -6.85 -1.48 0.73
CA ASN A 272 -5.41 -1.17 0.70
C ASN A 272 -4.93 -0.85 -0.72
N ALA A 273 -5.79 -0.18 -1.51
CA ALA A 273 -5.58 0.01 -2.93
C ALA A 273 -4.26 0.73 -3.20
N ARG A 274 -3.47 0.14 -4.10
CA ARG A 274 -2.14 0.61 -4.48
C ARG A 274 -2.02 0.71 -5.99
N MET A 275 -1.48 1.82 -6.48
CA MET A 275 -1.24 2.02 -7.92
C MET A 275 -0.03 2.90 -8.16
N SER A 276 0.92 2.43 -8.97
CA SER A 276 2.03 3.26 -9.42
C SER A 276 1.60 4.21 -10.55
N ALA A 277 2.27 5.36 -10.66
CA ALA A 277 2.00 6.30 -11.75
C ALA A 277 2.20 5.66 -13.14
N ARG A 278 3.17 4.73 -13.27
CA ARG A 278 3.40 3.97 -14.51
C ARG A 278 2.20 3.06 -14.82
N SER A 279 1.68 2.35 -13.83
CA SER A 279 0.50 1.49 -13.97
C SER A 279 -0.73 2.31 -14.33
N ALA A 280 -0.95 3.44 -13.63
CA ALA A 280 -2.06 4.35 -13.93
C ALA A 280 -2.01 4.89 -15.36
N LYS A 281 -0.83 5.30 -15.85
CA LYS A 281 -0.65 5.71 -17.26
C LYS A 281 -0.95 4.58 -18.25
N ARG A 282 -0.60 3.33 -17.92
CA ARG A 282 -0.91 2.17 -18.75
C ARG A 282 -2.43 1.93 -18.80
N TRP A 283 -3.10 1.94 -17.67
CA TRP A 283 -4.55 1.82 -17.59
C TRP A 283 -5.27 2.97 -18.32
N ALA A 284 -4.79 4.20 -18.17
CA ALA A 284 -5.37 5.37 -18.84
C ALA A 284 -5.30 5.29 -20.38
N ARG A 285 -4.25 4.67 -20.95
CA ARG A 285 -4.17 4.41 -22.40
C ARG A 285 -5.32 3.53 -22.91
N PHE A 286 -5.80 2.66 -22.04
CA PHE A 286 -6.88 1.72 -22.33
C PHE A 286 -8.11 2.07 -21.48
N GLY A 287 -8.57 3.33 -21.53
CA GLY A 287 -9.71 3.80 -20.76
C GLY A 287 -11.00 2.99 -20.99
N SER A 288 -11.15 2.39 -22.17
CA SER A 288 -12.22 1.45 -22.50
C SER A 288 -12.13 0.11 -21.74
N LEU A 289 -10.95 -0.23 -21.18
CA LEU A 289 -10.77 -1.36 -20.25
C LEU A 289 -10.87 -0.90 -18.80
N ALA A 290 -10.19 0.21 -18.47
CA ALA A 290 -10.07 0.68 -17.10
C ALA A 290 -11.42 1.09 -16.49
N ARG A 291 -12.12 2.01 -17.15
CA ARG A 291 -13.38 2.56 -16.64
C ARG A 291 -14.43 1.50 -16.34
N PRO A 292 -14.72 0.53 -17.22
CA PRO A 292 -15.68 -0.54 -16.90
C PRO A 292 -15.28 -1.39 -15.69
N LEU A 293 -13.99 -1.61 -15.44
CA LEU A 293 -13.52 -2.39 -14.29
C LEU A 293 -13.57 -1.60 -13.00
N PHE A 294 -12.95 -0.41 -12.96
CA PHE A 294 -12.89 0.39 -11.75
C PHE A 294 -14.26 0.93 -11.31
N SER A 295 -15.19 1.15 -12.26
CA SER A 295 -16.56 1.57 -11.93
C SER A 295 -17.42 0.47 -11.31
N ARG A 296 -16.99 -0.80 -11.31
CA ARG A 296 -17.71 -1.91 -10.69
C ARG A 296 -17.44 -2.07 -9.21
N PHE A 297 -16.38 -1.46 -8.72
CA PHE A 297 -16.18 -1.40 -7.28
C PHE A 297 -17.16 -0.39 -6.67
N ASP A 298 -17.93 -0.85 -5.69
CA ASP A 298 -18.84 -0.01 -4.91
C ASP A 298 -18.02 0.90 -3.97
N MET A 299 -16.84 0.41 -3.54
CA MET A 299 -15.92 1.15 -2.69
C MET A 299 -14.46 0.81 -3.01
N ILE A 300 -13.61 1.83 -3.06
CA ILE A 300 -12.15 1.66 -3.17
C ILE A 300 -11.49 2.41 -2.02
N LEU A 301 -10.77 1.69 -1.18
CA LEU A 301 -10.06 2.20 -0.01
C LEU A 301 -8.58 2.31 -0.33
N ALA A 302 -8.14 3.53 -0.64
CA ALA A 302 -6.79 3.81 -1.11
C ALA A 302 -5.80 4.04 0.03
N GLN A 303 -4.54 3.64 -0.16
CA GLN A 303 -3.47 3.85 0.82
C GLN A 303 -3.09 5.31 1.02
N SER A 304 -3.29 6.16 0.01
CA SER A 304 -2.89 7.57 0.05
C SER A 304 -3.65 8.43 -0.94
N GLU A 305 -3.68 9.74 -0.71
CA GLU A 305 -4.30 10.74 -1.59
C GLU A 305 -3.81 10.66 -3.07
N PRO A 306 -2.51 10.53 -3.36
CA PRO A 306 -2.06 10.38 -4.74
C PRO A 306 -2.64 9.12 -5.41
N VAL A 307 -2.70 8.00 -4.70
CA VAL A 307 -3.28 6.74 -5.21
C VAL A 307 -4.78 6.89 -5.43
N GLY A 308 -5.50 7.49 -4.47
CA GLY A 308 -6.93 7.76 -4.59
C GLY A 308 -7.26 8.58 -5.83
N ARG A 309 -6.49 9.65 -6.10
CA ARG A 309 -6.65 10.46 -7.31
C ARG A 309 -6.37 9.68 -8.59
N LEU A 310 -5.30 8.88 -8.63
CA LEU A 310 -4.98 8.05 -9.81
C LEU A 310 -6.11 7.09 -10.15
N ILE A 311 -6.66 6.40 -9.15
CA ILE A 311 -7.74 5.42 -9.32
C ILE A 311 -9.06 6.12 -9.66
N GLY A 312 -9.36 7.25 -9.04
CA GLY A 312 -10.53 8.07 -9.37
C GLY A 312 -10.55 8.49 -10.85
N ASN A 313 -9.39 8.86 -11.40
CA ASN A 313 -9.25 9.22 -12.82
C ASN A 313 -9.46 8.03 -13.77
N LEU A 314 -9.35 6.78 -13.29
CA LEU A 314 -9.64 5.58 -14.07
C LEU A 314 -11.13 5.21 -14.09
N GLY A 315 -11.98 5.98 -13.40
CA GLY A 315 -13.43 5.83 -13.44
C GLY A 315 -14.05 5.14 -12.22
N ALA A 316 -13.30 5.02 -11.12
CA ALA A 316 -13.86 4.56 -9.85
C ALA A 316 -14.98 5.49 -9.36
N ARG A 317 -16.07 4.91 -8.84
CA ARG A 317 -17.26 5.65 -8.39
C ARG A 317 -17.09 6.22 -6.99
N HIS A 318 -16.56 5.44 -6.09
CA HIS A 318 -16.34 5.81 -4.68
C HIS A 318 -14.90 5.46 -4.29
N VAL A 319 -14.13 6.46 -3.92
CA VAL A 319 -12.74 6.30 -3.45
C VAL A 319 -12.59 7.07 -2.15
N GLU A 320 -12.17 6.36 -1.12
CA GLU A 320 -11.79 6.93 0.17
C GLU A 320 -10.30 6.65 0.43
N VAL A 321 -9.66 7.56 1.17
CA VAL A 321 -8.25 7.40 1.55
C VAL A 321 -8.21 7.07 3.04
N LEU A 322 -7.92 5.81 3.35
CA LEU A 322 -7.94 5.31 4.73
C LEU A 322 -6.55 5.02 5.30
N GLY A 323 -5.50 5.08 4.48
CA GLY A 323 -4.15 4.73 4.89
C GLY A 323 -3.74 3.31 4.50
N ASN A 324 -2.56 2.90 4.97
CA ASN A 324 -1.98 1.61 4.61
C ASN A 324 -2.20 0.59 5.74
N LEU A 325 -2.96 -0.47 5.47
CA LEU A 325 -3.24 -1.57 6.42
C LEU A 325 -1.98 -2.20 7.02
N LYS A 326 -0.86 -2.14 6.31
CA LYS A 326 0.41 -2.70 6.81
C LYS A 326 0.96 -1.95 8.03
N VAL A 327 0.53 -0.70 8.25
CA VAL A 327 0.94 0.10 9.43
C VAL A 327 0.30 -0.45 10.70
N ASP A 328 -0.96 -0.88 10.60
CA ASP A 328 -1.72 -1.43 11.72
C ASP A 328 -1.57 -2.96 11.85
N ALA A 329 -0.89 -3.60 10.89
CA ALA A 329 -0.69 -5.04 10.92
C ALA A 329 0.24 -5.43 12.09
N PRO A 330 -0.05 -6.52 12.81
CA PRO A 330 0.87 -7.02 13.82
C PRO A 330 2.22 -7.36 13.18
N PRO A 331 3.32 -7.20 13.92
CA PRO A 331 4.63 -7.56 13.42
C PRO A 331 4.69 -9.06 13.02
N PRO A 332 5.61 -9.44 12.13
CA PRO A 332 5.78 -10.83 11.71
C PRO A 332 5.99 -11.76 12.91
N LEU A 333 5.47 -12.98 12.82
CA LEU A 333 5.59 -13.96 13.90
C LEU A 333 7.05 -14.28 14.21
N VAL A 334 7.35 -14.43 15.49
CA VAL A 334 8.64 -14.90 16.00
C VAL A 334 8.55 -16.38 16.26
N ASP A 335 9.48 -17.15 15.72
CA ASP A 335 9.72 -18.54 16.14
C ASP A 335 10.55 -18.51 17.43
N ALA A 336 9.91 -18.77 18.56
CA ALA A 336 10.52 -18.70 19.86
C ALA A 336 11.72 -19.67 20.02
N ALA A 337 11.60 -20.88 19.44
CA ALA A 337 12.69 -21.88 19.51
C ALA A 337 13.88 -21.45 18.63
N ALA A 338 13.62 -20.92 17.44
CA ALA A 338 14.68 -20.40 16.57
C ALA A 338 15.34 -19.17 17.18
N LEU A 339 14.57 -18.26 17.81
CA LEU A 339 15.11 -17.09 18.51
C LEU A 339 16.01 -17.50 19.66
N GLU A 340 15.58 -18.43 20.52
CA GLU A 340 16.37 -18.94 21.63
C GLU A 340 17.69 -19.57 21.15
N ASN A 341 17.62 -20.40 20.11
CA ASN A 341 18.81 -21.05 19.55
C ASN A 341 19.80 -20.04 18.98
N LEU A 342 19.33 -19.04 18.21
CA LEU A 342 20.18 -17.99 17.66
C LEU A 342 20.76 -17.08 18.76
N THR A 343 19.97 -16.71 19.76
CA THR A 343 20.42 -15.90 20.90
C THR A 343 21.54 -16.61 21.67
N ARG A 344 21.37 -17.92 21.91
CA ARG A 344 22.38 -18.75 22.59
C ARG A 344 23.65 -18.88 21.75
N ALA A 345 23.50 -19.12 20.43
CA ALA A 345 24.63 -19.26 19.51
C ALA A 345 25.45 -17.97 19.38
N LEU A 346 24.79 -16.82 19.38
CA LEU A 346 25.43 -15.51 19.33
C LEU A 346 26.07 -15.06 20.66
N ALA A 347 25.71 -15.70 21.76
CA ALA A 347 26.33 -15.48 23.09
C ALA A 347 26.50 -13.99 23.49
N GLY A 348 25.50 -13.13 23.19
CA GLY A 348 25.51 -11.71 23.50
C GLY A 348 26.33 -10.83 22.57
N ARG A 349 26.84 -11.35 21.48
CA ARG A 349 27.54 -10.58 20.44
C ARG A 349 26.63 -9.47 19.87
N PRO A 350 27.17 -8.28 19.56
CA PRO A 350 26.43 -7.27 18.81
C PRO A 350 26.02 -7.78 17.42
N VAL A 351 24.76 -7.53 17.06
CA VAL A 351 24.18 -8.01 15.80
C VAL A 351 23.51 -6.85 15.07
N PHE A 352 23.73 -6.75 13.77
CA PHE A 352 22.81 -6.02 12.91
C PHE A 352 22.32 -6.90 11.75
N VAL A 353 21.10 -6.65 11.31
CA VAL A 353 20.43 -7.44 10.26
C VAL A 353 20.32 -6.59 8.99
N ALA A 354 20.80 -7.12 7.87
CA ALA A 354 20.54 -6.61 6.53
C ALA A 354 19.43 -7.47 5.89
N ALA A 355 18.20 -6.97 5.91
CA ALA A 355 17.02 -7.72 5.54
C ALA A 355 16.51 -7.41 4.14
N SER A 356 16.05 -8.43 3.44
CA SER A 356 15.46 -8.34 2.10
C SER A 356 16.39 -7.67 1.07
N THR A 357 17.67 -8.00 1.14
CA THR A 357 18.72 -7.46 0.26
C THR A 357 18.59 -7.98 -1.17
N HIS A 358 19.14 -7.21 -2.10
CA HIS A 358 19.23 -7.53 -3.51
C HIS A 358 20.66 -7.30 -4.00
N ASP A 359 21.03 -7.98 -5.07
CA ASP A 359 22.29 -7.74 -5.78
C ASP A 359 22.37 -6.29 -6.32
N PRO A 360 23.46 -5.51 -6.06
CA PRO A 360 24.69 -5.84 -5.32
C PRO A 360 24.71 -5.35 -3.84
N GLU A 361 23.58 -5.19 -3.18
CA GLU A 361 23.54 -4.64 -1.80
C GLU A 361 24.34 -5.49 -0.81
N GLU A 362 24.42 -6.82 -1.04
CA GLU A 362 25.15 -7.72 -0.15
C GLU A 362 26.67 -7.44 -0.15
N GLU A 363 27.23 -6.95 -1.27
CA GLU A 363 28.62 -6.49 -1.32
C GLU A 363 28.83 -5.21 -0.51
N ILE A 364 27.86 -4.29 -0.56
CA ILE A 364 27.87 -3.04 0.22
C ILE A 364 27.81 -3.38 1.71
N VAL A 365 26.93 -4.30 2.10
CA VAL A 365 26.79 -4.79 3.48
C VAL A 365 28.08 -5.49 3.95
N ALA A 366 28.73 -6.29 3.10
CA ALA A 366 30.00 -6.94 3.44
C ALA A 366 31.11 -5.90 3.74
N LYS A 367 31.25 -4.87 2.89
CA LYS A 367 32.19 -3.77 3.12
C LYS A 367 31.87 -3.00 4.42
N ALA A 368 30.57 -2.75 4.68
CA ALA A 368 30.15 -2.11 5.93
C ALA A 368 30.49 -2.98 7.14
N HIS A 369 30.27 -4.31 7.06
CA HIS A 369 30.68 -5.24 8.12
C HIS A 369 32.18 -5.14 8.42
N GLU A 370 33.04 -5.18 7.40
CA GLU A 370 34.50 -5.07 7.54
C GLU A 370 34.93 -3.77 8.26
N LEU A 371 34.20 -2.66 8.01
CA LEU A 371 34.46 -1.38 8.67
C LEU A 371 33.98 -1.39 10.12
N VAL A 372 32.77 -1.94 10.39
CA VAL A 372 32.21 -2.04 11.75
C VAL A 372 33.06 -2.96 12.62
N ALA A 373 33.52 -4.11 12.08
CA ALA A 373 34.32 -5.10 12.82
C ALA A 373 35.68 -4.56 13.31
N ARG A 374 36.24 -3.52 12.66
CA ARG A 374 37.44 -2.83 13.14
C ARG A 374 37.19 -2.06 14.44
N ARG A 375 35.95 -1.65 14.72
CA ARG A 375 35.58 -0.84 15.90
C ARG A 375 34.80 -1.60 16.93
N ILE A 376 33.98 -2.54 16.46
CA ILE A 376 33.19 -3.44 17.30
C ILE A 376 33.66 -4.87 17.00
N PRO A 377 34.77 -5.31 17.60
CA PRO A 377 35.20 -6.70 17.48
C PRO A 377 34.05 -7.62 17.90
N ASN A 378 33.89 -8.78 17.30
CA ASN A 378 32.82 -9.73 17.56
C ASN A 378 31.43 -9.33 17.05
N VAL A 379 31.25 -8.25 16.27
CA VAL A 379 29.98 -8.01 15.59
C VAL A 379 29.66 -9.18 14.67
N CYS A 380 28.38 -9.59 14.64
CA CYS A 380 27.88 -10.55 13.67
C CYS A 380 26.86 -9.86 12.76
N THR A 381 27.06 -9.94 11.46
CA THR A 381 26.07 -9.43 10.49
C THR A 381 25.18 -10.56 10.02
N ILE A 382 23.86 -10.37 10.05
CA ILE A 382 22.90 -11.31 9.48
C ILE A 382 22.42 -10.75 8.14
N VAL A 383 22.62 -11.50 7.06
CA VAL A 383 22.14 -11.15 5.72
C VAL A 383 20.97 -12.04 5.36
N ALA A 384 19.78 -11.47 5.22
CA ALA A 384 18.58 -12.17 4.79
C ALA A 384 18.19 -11.69 3.38
N PRO A 385 18.58 -12.41 2.31
CA PRO A 385 18.32 -11.98 0.95
C PRO A 385 16.81 -12.07 0.61
N ARG A 386 16.32 -11.16 -0.26
CA ARG A 386 14.94 -11.19 -0.76
C ARG A 386 14.61 -12.48 -1.50
N HIS A 387 15.62 -13.08 -2.13
CA HIS A 387 15.54 -14.33 -2.88
C HIS A 387 16.47 -15.36 -2.25
N PRO A 388 15.94 -16.32 -1.47
CA PRO A 388 16.74 -17.31 -0.74
C PRO A 388 17.62 -18.19 -1.61
N ASP A 389 17.23 -18.43 -2.86
CA ASP A 389 18.01 -19.17 -3.86
C ASP A 389 19.40 -18.56 -4.14
N ARG A 390 19.61 -17.28 -3.80
CA ARG A 390 20.89 -16.60 -3.89
C ARG A 390 21.83 -16.89 -2.70
N GLY A 391 21.36 -17.56 -1.65
CA GLY A 391 22.12 -17.78 -0.42
C GLY A 391 23.48 -18.38 -0.65
N ARG A 392 23.62 -19.38 -1.56
CA ARG A 392 24.91 -19.95 -1.92
C ARG A 392 25.85 -18.94 -2.55
N ALA A 393 25.39 -18.21 -3.56
CA ALA A 393 26.23 -17.23 -4.26
C ALA A 393 26.69 -16.10 -3.32
N ILE A 394 25.83 -15.68 -2.39
CA ILE A 394 26.17 -14.69 -1.36
C ILE A 394 27.24 -15.24 -0.41
N ALA A 395 27.09 -16.47 0.06
CA ALA A 395 28.07 -17.11 0.94
C ALA A 395 29.44 -17.27 0.25
N ASP A 396 29.43 -17.71 -1.00
CA ASP A 396 30.66 -17.86 -1.81
C ASP A 396 31.38 -16.49 -1.98
N MET A 397 30.62 -15.42 -2.28
CA MET A 397 31.14 -14.04 -2.38
C MET A 397 31.74 -13.55 -1.06
N LEU A 398 31.06 -13.77 0.07
CA LEU A 398 31.54 -13.37 1.39
C LEU A 398 32.80 -14.14 1.80
N THR A 399 32.85 -15.44 1.53
CA THR A 399 34.02 -16.30 1.80
C THR A 399 35.20 -15.88 0.96
N ALA A 400 35.00 -15.53 -0.31
CA ALA A 400 36.06 -15.00 -1.19
C ALA A 400 36.67 -13.67 -0.68
N ARG A 401 35.96 -12.94 0.16
CA ARG A 401 36.43 -11.74 0.87
C ARG A 401 37.19 -12.06 2.18
N GLY A 402 37.31 -13.33 2.52
CA GLY A 402 37.95 -13.79 3.76
C GLY A 402 37.06 -13.80 5.00
N LEU A 403 35.74 -13.59 4.85
CA LEU A 403 34.78 -13.61 5.95
C LEU A 403 34.38 -15.07 6.28
N LYS A 404 34.21 -15.36 7.55
CA LYS A 404 33.69 -16.63 8.03
C LYS A 404 32.16 -16.61 7.99
N VAL A 405 31.58 -17.53 7.20
CA VAL A 405 30.16 -17.56 6.88
C VAL A 405 29.51 -18.82 7.40
N ALA A 406 28.32 -18.70 8.01
CA ALA A 406 27.43 -19.81 8.27
C ALA A 406 26.08 -19.59 7.53
N ARG A 407 25.40 -20.68 7.11
CA ARG A 407 24.19 -20.62 6.30
C ARG A 407 23.00 -21.32 6.96
N ARG A 408 21.87 -20.62 7.04
CA ARG A 408 20.64 -21.12 7.64
C ARG A 408 20.07 -22.34 6.91
N SER A 409 20.05 -22.32 5.58
CA SER A 409 19.50 -23.43 4.76
C SER A 409 20.27 -24.74 4.89
N LEU A 410 21.50 -24.71 5.40
CA LEU A 410 22.30 -25.89 5.70
C LEU A 410 22.12 -26.40 7.13
N GLY A 411 21.24 -25.74 7.92
CA GLY A 411 21.04 -26.07 9.33
C GLY A 411 22.14 -25.54 10.25
N GLU A 412 23.04 -24.71 9.73
CA GLU A 412 24.14 -24.12 10.52
C GLU A 412 23.62 -23.02 11.45
N LEU A 413 24.28 -22.85 12.59
CA LEU A 413 24.10 -21.73 13.51
C LEU A 413 25.39 -20.90 13.53
N PRO A 414 25.28 -19.56 13.76
CA PRO A 414 26.47 -18.74 13.93
C PRO A 414 27.21 -19.15 15.21
N ASP A 415 28.53 -19.17 15.16
CA ASP A 415 29.41 -19.38 16.32
C ASP A 415 30.21 -18.13 16.66
N ALA A 416 31.15 -18.24 17.62
CA ALA A 416 31.99 -17.12 18.03
C ALA A 416 32.92 -16.61 16.90
N ALA A 417 33.19 -17.43 15.90
CA ALA A 417 34.06 -17.09 14.78
C ALA A 417 33.30 -16.61 13.54
N THR A 418 31.98 -16.76 13.49
CA THR A 418 31.15 -16.40 12.34
C THR A 418 31.07 -14.89 12.18
N ASP A 419 31.55 -14.35 11.08
CA ASP A 419 31.47 -12.92 10.74
C ASP A 419 30.09 -12.58 10.19
N VAL A 420 29.62 -13.39 9.23
CA VAL A 420 28.34 -13.17 8.56
C VAL A 420 27.50 -14.44 8.58
N TYR A 421 26.24 -14.29 9.01
CA TYR A 421 25.24 -15.35 8.97
C TYR A 421 24.27 -15.10 7.82
N VAL A 422 24.23 -16.00 6.83
CA VAL A 422 23.33 -15.91 5.69
C VAL A 422 22.03 -16.64 6.02
N ALA A 423 20.98 -15.87 6.30
CA ALA A 423 19.64 -16.37 6.61
C ALA A 423 18.82 -16.55 5.31
N ASP A 424 19.18 -17.54 4.53
CA ASP A 424 18.63 -17.85 3.20
C ASP A 424 17.40 -18.77 3.26
N THR A 425 16.45 -18.44 4.13
CA THR A 425 15.17 -19.14 4.32
C THR A 425 14.00 -18.17 4.24
N ILE A 426 12.78 -18.70 4.09
CA ILE A 426 11.56 -17.89 4.01
C ILE A 426 10.79 -17.95 5.34
N GLY A 427 10.24 -16.79 5.76
CA GLY A 427 9.31 -16.70 6.89
C GLY A 427 9.96 -16.46 8.25
N GLU A 428 11.26 -16.20 8.30
CA GLU A 428 12.02 -16.01 9.55
C GLU A 428 12.35 -14.53 9.89
N LEU A 429 11.92 -13.56 9.05
CA LEU A 429 12.25 -12.14 9.28
C LEU A 429 11.80 -11.63 10.65
N GLY A 430 10.63 -12.07 11.15
CA GLY A 430 10.18 -11.70 12.50
C GLY A 430 11.17 -12.10 13.58
N THR A 431 11.70 -13.33 13.50
CA THR A 431 12.72 -13.85 14.41
C THR A 431 14.03 -13.06 14.32
N LEU A 432 14.45 -12.73 13.09
CA LEU A 432 15.68 -11.96 12.86
C LEU A 432 15.55 -10.51 13.35
N TYR A 433 14.40 -9.87 13.17
CA TYR A 433 14.15 -8.53 13.69
C TYR A 433 14.07 -8.50 15.22
N ALA A 434 13.47 -9.53 15.83
CA ALA A 434 13.43 -9.65 17.29
C ALA A 434 14.82 -9.87 17.92
N LEU A 435 15.78 -10.38 17.14
CA LEU A 435 17.14 -10.66 17.57
C LEU A 435 18.04 -9.42 17.56
N THR A 436 17.70 -8.36 16.83
CA THR A 436 18.58 -7.23 16.55
C THR A 436 18.05 -5.90 17.10
N LYS A 437 18.98 -5.02 17.46
CA LYS A 437 18.68 -3.61 17.74
C LYS A 437 18.63 -2.74 16.46
N VAL A 438 19.33 -3.16 15.38
CA VAL A 438 19.54 -2.37 14.17
C VAL A 438 19.27 -3.20 12.93
N ALA A 439 18.43 -2.71 12.03
CA ALA A 439 18.09 -3.36 10.77
C ALA A 439 18.30 -2.42 9.58
N PHE A 440 19.10 -2.86 8.59
CA PHE A 440 19.12 -2.27 7.26
C PHE A 440 18.06 -2.94 6.40
N VAL A 441 17.17 -2.14 5.78
CA VAL A 441 16.10 -2.63 4.91
C VAL A 441 16.50 -2.46 3.44
N GLY A 442 16.74 -3.59 2.79
CA GLY A 442 17.28 -3.66 1.43
C GLY A 442 16.31 -3.27 0.32
N GLY A 443 16.76 -3.41 -0.93
CA GLY A 443 16.08 -2.88 -2.12
C GLY A 443 16.08 -1.35 -2.14
N SER A 444 16.87 -0.73 -1.31
CA SER A 444 16.89 0.70 -1.02
C SER A 444 18.18 1.41 -1.40
N LEU A 445 19.32 0.74 -1.42
CA LEU A 445 20.57 1.27 -2.01
C LEU A 445 20.56 1.20 -3.54
N ILE A 446 19.70 0.40 -4.09
CA ILE A 446 19.48 0.26 -5.54
C ILE A 446 18.05 0.67 -5.88
N ALA A 447 17.78 1.00 -7.14
CA ALA A 447 16.49 1.53 -7.60
C ALA A 447 15.37 0.46 -7.66
N ARG A 448 15.20 -0.32 -6.57
CA ARG A 448 14.11 -1.31 -6.39
C ARG A 448 12.92 -0.76 -5.59
N GLY A 449 13.08 0.44 -5.01
CA GLY A 449 12.01 1.15 -4.32
C GLY A 449 11.88 0.84 -2.84
N GLY A 450 12.82 0.11 -2.22
CA GLY A 450 12.85 -0.23 -0.80
C GLY A 450 11.84 -1.29 -0.39
N GLN A 451 12.23 -2.12 0.57
CA GLN A 451 11.38 -3.13 1.18
C GLN A 451 10.62 -2.57 2.40
N ASN A 452 9.83 -3.40 3.09
CA ASN A 452 8.94 -2.99 4.16
C ASN A 452 9.69 -2.67 5.48
N PRO A 453 9.75 -1.41 5.94
CA PRO A 453 10.40 -1.06 7.20
C PRO A 453 9.50 -1.31 8.42
N ILE A 454 8.18 -1.42 8.24
CA ILE A 454 7.20 -1.54 9.31
C ILE A 454 7.44 -2.81 10.13
N GLU A 455 7.85 -3.89 9.47
CA GLU A 455 8.14 -5.17 10.10
C GLU A 455 9.31 -5.08 11.11
N ALA A 456 10.38 -4.40 10.74
CA ALA A 456 11.53 -4.20 11.62
C ALA A 456 11.18 -3.28 12.80
N ILE A 457 10.46 -2.18 12.53
CA ILE A 457 9.99 -1.23 13.55
C ILE A 457 9.04 -1.92 14.54
N GLY A 458 8.16 -2.80 14.05
CA GLY A 458 7.23 -3.56 14.89
C GLY A 458 7.92 -4.48 15.91
N HIS A 459 9.17 -4.88 15.65
CA HIS A 459 10.02 -5.62 16.61
C HIS A 459 10.99 -4.72 17.38
N GLY A 460 10.87 -3.40 17.27
CA GLY A 460 11.71 -2.44 17.99
C GLY A 460 13.11 -2.26 17.42
N ALA A 461 13.39 -2.68 16.19
CA ALA A 461 14.66 -2.40 15.54
C ALA A 461 14.71 -0.95 15.01
N ALA A 462 15.85 -0.27 15.21
CA ALA A 462 16.13 0.99 14.53
C ALA A 462 16.42 0.70 13.05
N VAL A 463 15.80 1.47 12.15
CA VAL A 463 15.83 1.19 10.70
C VAL A 463 16.83 2.09 9.97
N LEU A 464 17.69 1.44 9.19
CA LEU A 464 18.56 2.06 8.18
C LEU A 464 18.02 1.74 6.78
N THR A 465 18.12 2.69 5.86
CA THR A 465 17.62 2.54 4.48
C THR A 465 18.51 3.28 3.48
N GLY A 466 18.53 2.83 2.24
CA GLY A 466 19.12 3.62 1.15
C GLY A 466 18.15 4.71 0.64
N PRO A 467 18.54 5.51 -0.36
CA PRO A 467 17.75 6.63 -0.88
C PRO A 467 16.56 6.22 -1.76
N HIS A 468 16.42 4.93 -2.10
CA HIS A 468 15.38 4.43 -3.00
C HIS A 468 14.25 3.73 -2.22
N TRP A 469 13.27 4.48 -1.70
CA TRP A 469 12.17 3.96 -0.88
C TRP A 469 10.77 4.28 -1.43
N THR A 470 10.62 4.30 -2.74
CA THR A 470 9.36 4.69 -3.43
C THR A 470 8.18 3.76 -3.17
N ASN A 471 8.43 2.49 -2.77
CA ASN A 471 7.37 1.51 -2.47
C ASN A 471 6.60 1.84 -1.17
N PHE A 472 7.25 2.52 -0.22
CA PHE A 472 6.68 2.92 1.07
C PHE A 472 6.82 4.43 1.30
N ARG A 473 6.66 5.22 0.23
CA ARG A 473 6.96 6.66 0.20
C ARG A 473 6.35 7.44 1.36
N ASP A 474 5.07 7.26 1.62
CA ASP A 474 4.38 8.05 2.64
C ASP A 474 4.85 7.66 4.05
N PHE A 475 5.13 6.38 4.28
CA PHE A 475 5.67 5.89 5.54
C PHE A 475 7.11 6.38 5.77
N TYR A 476 8.00 6.27 4.78
CA TYR A 476 9.36 6.80 4.89
C TYR A 476 9.39 8.32 5.09
N ARG A 477 8.50 9.07 4.45
CA ARG A 477 8.36 10.52 4.72
C ARG A 477 7.97 10.83 6.16
N ALA A 478 7.07 10.04 6.74
CA ALA A 478 6.73 10.16 8.16
C ALA A 478 7.93 9.81 9.04
N LEU A 479 8.63 8.70 8.75
CA LEU A 479 9.85 8.32 9.46
C LEU A 479 10.92 9.41 9.44
N ILE A 480 11.20 10.01 8.28
CA ILE A 480 12.17 11.10 8.13
C ILE A 480 11.74 12.33 8.95
N ARG A 481 10.46 12.72 8.86
CA ARG A 481 9.90 13.85 9.62
C ARG A 481 10.06 13.66 11.15
N HIS A 482 9.83 12.45 11.63
CA HIS A 482 9.94 12.10 13.03
C HIS A 482 11.33 11.60 13.47
N LYS A 483 12.33 11.64 12.57
CA LYS A 483 13.70 11.13 12.81
C LYS A 483 13.74 9.63 13.20
N GLY A 484 12.77 8.86 12.72
CA GLY A 484 12.61 7.43 12.99
C GLY A 484 13.34 6.50 12.02
N VAL A 485 14.14 7.03 11.12
CA VAL A 485 14.96 6.29 10.14
C VAL A 485 16.21 7.10 9.81
N ARG A 486 17.30 6.41 9.46
CA ARG A 486 18.50 7.03 8.91
C ARG A 486 18.75 6.52 7.49
N GLU A 487 18.88 7.46 6.54
CA GLU A 487 19.31 7.16 5.17
C GLU A 487 20.84 6.99 5.12
N VAL A 488 21.28 6.04 4.30
CA VAL A 488 22.69 5.73 4.05
C VAL A 488 22.86 5.48 2.54
N ALA A 489 23.94 5.99 1.96
CA ALA A 489 24.18 5.89 0.52
C ALA A 489 25.46 5.11 0.16
N SER A 490 26.30 4.77 1.15
CA SER A 490 27.57 4.08 0.94
C SER A 490 27.83 3.04 2.04
N PRO A 491 28.79 2.12 1.84
CA PRO A 491 29.25 1.21 2.88
C PRO A 491 29.75 1.93 4.13
N GLU A 492 30.44 3.06 3.96
CA GLU A 492 31.00 3.87 5.05
C GLU A 492 29.89 4.51 5.90
N GLU A 493 28.87 5.08 5.25
CA GLU A 493 27.70 5.64 5.94
C GLU A 493 26.90 4.56 6.66
N LEU A 494 26.73 3.39 6.03
CA LEU A 494 26.06 2.24 6.67
C LEU A 494 26.85 1.78 7.90
N ALA A 495 28.18 1.63 7.79
CA ALA A 495 29.04 1.24 8.90
C ALA A 495 28.96 2.23 10.06
N GLN A 496 29.06 3.52 9.76
CA GLN A 496 29.00 4.61 10.76
C GLN A 496 27.63 4.64 11.46
N ALA A 497 26.53 4.40 10.70
CA ALA A 497 25.20 4.36 11.27
C ALA A 497 25.00 3.14 12.18
N VAL A 498 25.47 1.96 11.76
CA VAL A 498 25.43 0.73 12.56
C VAL A 498 26.25 0.88 13.84
N GLU A 499 27.49 1.40 13.75
CA GLU A 499 28.35 1.66 14.90
C GLU A 499 27.66 2.56 15.93
N ALA A 500 27.15 3.72 15.46
CA ALA A 500 26.49 4.68 16.34
C ALA A 500 25.28 4.05 17.09
N LEU A 501 24.45 3.27 16.39
CA LEU A 501 23.26 2.66 16.98
C LEU A 501 23.54 1.42 17.85
N LEU A 502 24.69 0.78 17.69
CA LEU A 502 25.12 -0.34 18.54
C LEU A 502 25.86 0.12 19.80
N THR A 503 26.42 1.34 19.81
CA THR A 503 27.27 1.84 20.91
C THR A 503 26.65 3.01 21.69
N ASP A 504 25.63 3.69 21.13
CA ASP A 504 24.93 4.80 21.77
C ASP A 504 23.45 4.45 21.96
N ASP A 505 23.10 3.99 23.16
CA ASP A 505 21.73 3.63 23.51
C ASP A 505 20.76 4.83 23.41
N ARG A 506 21.24 6.08 23.61
CA ARG A 506 20.42 7.28 23.45
C ARG A 506 20.04 7.51 21.99
N ALA A 507 21.01 7.44 21.10
CA ALA A 507 20.77 7.57 19.66
C ALA A 507 19.81 6.46 19.15
N LEU A 508 19.94 5.25 19.68
CA LEU A 508 19.05 4.14 19.40
C LEU A 508 17.61 4.42 19.86
N ASP A 509 17.43 4.88 21.11
CA ASP A 509 16.11 5.13 21.71
C ASP A 509 15.43 6.36 21.08
N ASP A 510 16.18 7.40 20.73
CA ASP A 510 15.67 8.57 20.00
C ASP A 510 15.10 8.14 18.62
N MET A 511 15.80 7.28 17.89
CA MET A 511 15.33 6.78 16.60
C MET A 511 14.10 5.87 16.74
N ARG A 512 14.05 4.99 17.73
CA ARG A 512 12.89 4.14 18.04
C ARG A 512 11.65 4.96 18.39
N THR A 513 11.83 5.99 19.22
CA THR A 513 10.77 6.93 19.58
C THR A 513 10.22 7.66 18.35
N GLY A 514 11.12 8.12 17.48
CA GLY A 514 10.74 8.72 16.20
C GLY A 514 9.98 7.76 15.29
N ALA A 515 10.40 6.50 15.21
CA ALA A 515 9.72 5.47 14.43
C ALA A 515 8.33 5.15 14.98
N SER A 516 8.18 5.07 16.31
CA SER A 516 6.88 4.88 16.98
C SER A 516 5.94 6.05 16.71
N SER A 517 6.43 7.29 16.80
CA SER A 517 5.65 8.50 16.50
C SER A 517 5.19 8.55 15.05
N ALA A 518 6.08 8.19 14.11
CA ALA A 518 5.73 8.09 12.69
C ALA A 518 4.64 7.03 12.43
N THR A 519 4.76 5.86 13.06
CA THR A 519 3.78 4.77 12.94
C THR A 519 2.42 5.20 13.50
N ALA A 520 2.39 5.80 14.69
CA ALA A 520 1.17 6.30 15.32
C ALA A 520 0.46 7.36 14.46
N SER A 521 1.22 8.24 13.78
CA SER A 521 0.65 9.28 12.90
C SER A 521 -0.07 8.74 11.66
N LEU A 522 0.18 7.48 11.28
CA LEU A 522 -0.39 6.82 10.11
C LEU A 522 -1.33 5.66 10.45
N ALA A 523 -1.51 5.36 11.73
CA ALA A 523 -2.34 4.26 12.22
C ALA A 523 -3.84 4.50 12.04
N GLY A 524 -4.64 3.46 12.29
CA GLY A 524 -6.10 3.47 12.26
C GLY A 524 -6.70 3.13 10.88
N ALA A 525 -5.89 2.74 9.89
CA ALA A 525 -6.40 2.27 8.61
C ALA A 525 -7.24 0.98 8.76
N LEU A 526 -6.85 0.11 9.69
CA LEU A 526 -7.56 -1.15 9.98
C LEU A 526 -9.00 -0.89 10.43
N ASP A 527 -9.20 -0.11 11.50
CA ASP A 527 -10.52 0.15 12.06
C ASP A 527 -11.43 0.87 11.05
N ARG A 528 -10.88 1.86 10.33
CA ARG A 528 -11.63 2.55 9.27
C ARG A 528 -12.02 1.60 8.13
N THR A 529 -11.13 0.68 7.73
CA THR A 529 -11.41 -0.31 6.67
C THR A 529 -12.48 -1.30 7.12
N VAL A 530 -12.39 -1.82 8.33
CA VAL A 530 -13.40 -2.75 8.89
C VAL A 530 -14.77 -2.08 8.96
N SER A 531 -14.85 -0.87 9.50
CA SER A 531 -16.11 -0.10 9.58
C SER A 531 -16.73 0.12 8.19
N ALA A 532 -15.91 0.50 7.20
CA ALA A 532 -16.35 0.70 5.83
C ALA A 532 -16.89 -0.59 5.18
N LEU A 533 -16.18 -1.72 5.36
CA LEU A 533 -16.60 -3.01 4.82
C LEU A 533 -17.86 -3.56 5.48
N LEU A 534 -17.98 -3.44 6.80
CA LEU A 534 -19.17 -3.88 7.53
C LEU A 534 -20.42 -3.11 7.08
N GLY A 535 -20.29 -1.85 6.65
CA GLY A 535 -21.36 -1.07 6.04
C GLY A 535 -21.88 -1.62 4.71
N LEU A 536 -21.09 -2.47 4.01
CA LEU A 536 -21.48 -3.13 2.76
C LEU A 536 -22.05 -4.55 2.97
N VAL A 537 -21.84 -5.14 4.14
CA VAL A 537 -22.37 -6.48 4.46
C VAL A 537 -23.84 -6.35 4.88
N PRO A 538 -24.76 -7.25 4.45
CA PRO A 538 -26.14 -7.25 4.88
C PRO A 538 -26.27 -7.14 6.41
N ALA A 539 -27.27 -6.39 6.86
CA ALA A 539 -27.54 -6.24 8.28
C ALA A 539 -27.77 -7.61 8.94
N GLN A 540 -27.37 -7.74 10.21
CA GLN A 540 -27.63 -8.95 10.98
C GLN A 540 -29.15 -9.18 11.01
N THR A 541 -29.62 -10.26 10.40
CA THR A 541 -31.04 -10.67 10.50
C THR A 541 -31.28 -10.99 11.96
N GLY A 542 -32.03 -10.10 12.62
CA GLY A 542 -32.31 -10.21 14.04
C GLY A 542 -32.85 -11.59 14.34
N VAL A 543 -32.29 -12.26 15.30
CA VAL A 543 -32.90 -13.40 15.98
C VAL A 543 -34.29 -12.90 16.44
N ARG A 544 -35.36 -13.28 15.75
CA ARG A 544 -36.70 -13.15 16.31
C ARG A 544 -36.66 -13.88 17.64
N ARG A 545 -36.59 -13.12 18.74
CA ARG A 545 -36.89 -13.67 20.05
C ARG A 545 -38.30 -14.24 19.91
N ALA A 546 -38.39 -15.55 19.91
CA ALA A 546 -39.66 -16.23 20.10
C ALA A 546 -40.19 -15.75 21.47
N SER A 547 -41.27 -15.00 21.40
CA SER A 547 -42.08 -14.63 22.55
C SER A 547 -42.87 -15.84 23.04
#